data_4433585fc4cf4111ed36a43d333a618a
#
_entry.id   4433585fc4cf4111ed36a43d333a618a
#
_cell.length_a   1.000
_cell.length_b   1.000
_cell.length_c   1.000
_cell.angle_alpha   90.00
_cell.angle_beta   90.00
_cell.angle_gamma   90.00
#
_symmetry.space_group_name_H-M   'P 1'
#
loop_
_entity.id
_entity.type
_entity.pdbx_description
1 polymer ?
#
loop_
_entity_poly.entity_id
_entity_poly.type
_entity_poly.pdbx_seq_one_letter_code
_entity_poly.pdbx_strand_id
1 'polypeptide(L)'
;MAKKLVAYFSASGTTKKTAEMIAEAGDFDLCEIAPKVPYTKADLNWMDKKSRSSVEMADKSIRPEIADSNVDVSSYDEIILGFPIWWYVAPTIVNTFLEKYDLSGKKIVLFATS
;
A
#
# COMPACT_ATOMS: atom_id res chain seq x y z
N MET A 1 -16.64 -1.09 19.93
CA MET A 1 -16.29 0.00 19.02
C MET A 1 -15.53 -0.55 17.83
N ALA A 2 -15.85 -0.06 16.65
CA ALA A 2 -15.14 -0.48 15.44
C ALA A 2 -13.69 0.01 15.49
N LYS A 3 -12.76 -0.88 15.18
CA LYS A 3 -11.35 -0.50 15.01
C LYS A 3 -11.07 -0.20 13.56
N LYS A 4 -10.35 0.87 13.31
CA LYS A 4 -10.03 1.33 11.96
C LYS A 4 -8.53 1.45 11.77
N LEU A 5 -8.05 1.01 10.61
CA LEU A 5 -6.63 1.01 10.25
C LEU A 5 -6.43 1.76 8.95
N VAL A 6 -5.42 2.61 8.89
CA VAL A 6 -4.93 3.16 7.63
C VAL A 6 -3.69 2.35 7.25
N ALA A 7 -3.81 1.56 6.18
CA ALA A 7 -2.69 0.83 5.60
C ALA A 7 -2.28 1.53 4.31
N TYR A 8 -0.99 1.76 4.11
CA TYR A 8 -0.53 2.52 2.95
C TYR A 8 0.78 1.99 2.40
N PHE A 9 0.93 2.10 1.08
CA PHE A 9 2.20 1.96 0.39
C PHE A 9 2.62 3.32 -0.15
N SER A 10 3.85 3.75 0.12
CA SER A 10 4.37 5.02 -0.37
C SER A 10 5.78 4.85 -0.91
N ALA A 11 5.97 5.22 -2.17
CA ALA A 11 7.27 5.16 -2.83
C ALA A 11 8.03 6.48 -2.69
N SER A 12 7.32 7.62 -2.78
CA SER A 12 7.94 8.95 -2.77
C SER A 12 7.66 9.76 -1.51
N GLY A 13 6.85 9.24 -0.59
CA GLY A 13 6.48 9.93 0.64
C GLY A 13 5.15 10.69 0.58
N THR A 14 4.58 10.89 -0.61
CA THR A 14 3.31 11.62 -0.76
C THR A 14 2.15 10.85 -0.14
N THR A 15 2.03 9.56 -0.44
CA THR A 15 0.97 8.72 0.13
C THR A 15 1.13 8.61 1.64
N LYS A 16 2.37 8.53 2.13
CA LYS A 16 2.65 8.48 3.56
C LYS A 16 2.11 9.72 4.27
N LYS A 17 2.37 10.91 3.74
CA LYS A 17 1.87 12.15 4.33
C LYS A 17 0.35 12.18 4.38
N THR A 18 -0.30 11.79 3.30
CA THR A 18 -1.76 11.74 3.24
C THR A 18 -2.32 10.73 4.24
N ALA A 19 -1.70 9.56 4.33
CA ALA A 19 -2.10 8.52 5.28
C ALA A 19 -1.98 9.00 6.73
N GLU A 20 -0.89 9.68 7.06
CA GLU A 20 -0.69 10.25 8.40
C GLU A 20 -1.76 11.28 8.74
N MET A 21 -2.13 12.13 7.78
CA MET A 21 -3.17 13.13 7.98
C MET A 21 -4.53 12.49 8.22
N ILE A 22 -4.86 11.44 7.47
CA ILE A 22 -6.13 10.72 7.64
C ILE A 22 -6.16 10.03 9.00
N ALA A 23 -5.06 9.37 9.38
CA ALA A 23 -4.98 8.67 10.65
C ALA A 23 -5.15 9.62 11.83
N GLU A 24 -4.52 10.79 11.76
CA GLU A 24 -4.61 11.80 12.82
C GLU A 24 -6.02 12.38 12.90
N ALA A 25 -6.60 12.74 11.77
CA ALA A 25 -7.93 13.36 11.73
C ALA A 25 -9.04 12.43 12.22
N GLY A 26 -8.92 11.12 11.95
CA GLY A 26 -9.92 10.14 12.31
C GLY A 26 -9.58 9.29 13.53
N ASP A 27 -8.43 9.54 14.16
CA ASP A 27 -7.92 8.73 15.28
C ASP A 27 -7.81 7.25 14.89
N PHE A 28 -7.24 7.00 13.70
CA PHE A 28 -7.01 5.65 13.17
C PHE A 28 -5.61 5.19 13.49
N ASP A 29 -5.41 3.88 13.62
CA ASP A 29 -4.09 3.29 13.65
C ASP A 29 -3.46 3.34 12.25
N LEU A 30 -2.15 3.35 12.18
CA LEU A 30 -1.40 3.51 10.93
C LEU A 30 -0.49 2.30 10.71
N CYS A 31 -0.48 1.78 9.48
CA CYS A 31 0.38 0.66 9.11
C CYS A 31 0.98 0.91 7.73
N GLU A 32 2.29 0.81 7.63
CA GLU A 32 2.97 0.92 6.34
C GLU A 32 3.04 -0.45 5.66
N ILE A 33 2.64 -0.50 4.38
CA ILE A 33 2.88 -1.65 3.52
C ILE A 33 4.31 -1.48 2.98
N ALA A 34 5.29 -1.94 3.74
CA ALA A 34 6.69 -1.74 3.39
C ALA A 34 7.18 -2.90 2.53
N PRO A 35 7.80 -2.63 1.35
CA PRO A 35 8.41 -3.70 0.57
C PRO A 35 9.58 -4.30 1.36
N LYS A 36 9.76 -5.61 1.26
CA LYS A 36 10.88 -6.29 1.92
C LYS A 36 12.22 -5.76 1.41
N VAL A 37 12.28 -5.42 0.12
CA VAL A 37 13.41 -4.72 -0.49
C VAL A 37 12.92 -3.33 -0.89
N PRO A 38 13.41 -2.26 -0.24
CA PRO A 38 12.93 -0.90 -0.54
C PRO A 38 13.20 -0.48 -1.98
N TYR A 39 12.33 0.36 -2.51
CA TYR A 39 12.51 0.93 -3.84
C TYR A 39 13.56 2.04 -3.81
N THR A 40 14.48 2.02 -4.78
CA THR A 40 15.44 3.10 -4.99
C THR A 40 14.90 4.07 -6.05
N LYS A 41 15.58 5.19 -6.26
CA LYS A 41 15.20 6.12 -7.34
C LYS A 41 15.25 5.44 -8.71
N ALA A 42 16.25 4.58 -8.95
CA ALA A 42 16.34 3.83 -10.20
C ALA A 42 15.17 2.87 -10.35
N ASP A 43 14.74 2.24 -9.25
CA ASP A 43 13.59 1.32 -9.26
C ASP A 43 12.30 2.04 -9.63
N LEU A 44 12.19 3.32 -9.32
CA LEU A 44 10.99 4.12 -9.55
C LEU A 44 11.00 4.88 -10.87
N ASN A 45 12.04 4.72 -11.69
CA ASN A 45 12.15 5.42 -12.97
C ASN A 45 11.15 4.84 -13.98
N TRP A 46 9.97 5.45 -14.07
CA TRP A 46 8.91 4.98 -14.96
C TRP A 46 9.24 5.11 -16.44
N MET A 47 10.24 5.92 -16.80
CA MET A 47 10.70 6.05 -18.18
C MET A 47 11.65 4.92 -18.62
N ASP A 48 12.21 4.19 -17.67
CA ASP A 48 13.05 3.04 -17.94
C ASP A 48 12.20 1.76 -17.89
N LYS A 49 12.05 1.11 -19.05
CA LYS A 49 11.25 -0.12 -19.14
C LYS A 49 11.83 -1.28 -18.35
N LYS A 50 13.11 -1.20 -17.97
CA LYS A 50 13.79 -2.22 -17.19
C LYS A 50 13.80 -1.91 -15.70
N SER A 51 13.30 -0.76 -15.27
CA SER A 51 13.22 -0.43 -13.86
C SER A 51 12.28 -1.38 -13.15
N ARG A 52 12.49 -1.56 -11.84
CA ARG A 52 11.68 -2.47 -11.02
C ARG A 52 10.19 -2.14 -11.12
N SER A 53 9.82 -0.86 -10.99
CA SER A 53 8.43 -0.47 -11.06
C SER A 53 7.81 -0.77 -12.42
N SER A 54 8.55 -0.50 -13.51
CA SER A 54 8.09 -0.79 -14.87
C SER A 54 7.87 -2.28 -15.09
N VAL A 55 8.78 -3.11 -14.62
CA VAL A 55 8.69 -4.57 -14.74
C VAL A 55 7.48 -5.09 -13.92
N GLU A 56 7.32 -4.59 -12.69
CA GLU A 56 6.21 -5.01 -11.83
C GLU A 56 4.86 -4.62 -12.41
N MET A 57 4.76 -3.47 -13.05
CA MET A 57 3.51 -3.00 -13.64
C MET A 57 3.22 -3.65 -14.99
N ALA A 58 4.25 -4.09 -15.71
CA ALA A 58 4.08 -4.79 -16.98
C ALA A 58 3.55 -6.22 -16.79
N ASP A 59 3.86 -6.85 -15.67
CA ASP A 59 3.39 -8.20 -15.34
C ASP A 59 2.55 -8.15 -14.07
N LYS A 60 1.24 -8.16 -14.23
CA LYS A 60 0.29 -8.04 -13.13
C LYS A 60 0.27 -9.27 -12.20
N SER A 61 0.95 -10.34 -12.59
CA SER A 61 1.07 -11.52 -11.72
C SER A 61 2.20 -11.40 -10.72
N ILE A 62 3.10 -10.42 -10.87
CA ILE A 62 4.18 -10.19 -9.92
C ILE A 62 3.61 -9.76 -8.58
N ARG A 63 4.13 -10.37 -7.50
CA ARG A 63 3.72 -10.05 -6.12
C ARG A 63 4.97 -9.73 -5.30
N PRO A 64 5.40 -8.45 -5.27
CA PRO A 64 6.56 -8.07 -4.45
C PRO A 64 6.34 -8.45 -3.00
N GLU A 65 7.37 -9.00 -2.36
CA GLU A 65 7.28 -9.34 -0.95
C GLU A 65 7.21 -8.08 -0.08
N ILE A 66 6.40 -8.16 0.97
CA ILE A 66 6.30 -7.07 1.95
C ILE A 66 6.96 -7.49 3.25
N ALA A 67 7.54 -6.51 3.96
CA ALA A 67 8.13 -6.74 5.27
C ALA A 67 7.02 -7.08 6.28
N ASP A 68 7.34 -7.93 7.24
CA ASP A 68 6.40 -8.25 8.30
C ASP A 68 6.08 -7.00 9.12
N SER A 69 4.80 -6.84 9.46
CA SER A 69 4.38 -5.78 10.35
C SER A 69 3.87 -6.40 11.66
N ASN A 70 3.95 -5.63 12.74
CA ASN A 70 3.43 -6.06 14.04
C ASN A 70 1.94 -5.76 14.19
N VAL A 71 1.28 -5.37 13.11
CA VAL A 71 -0.14 -5.01 13.13
C VAL A 71 -0.99 -6.26 12.88
N ASP A 72 -1.94 -6.51 13.76
CA ASP A 72 -2.92 -7.57 13.57
C ASP A 72 -4.09 -7.03 12.76
N VAL A 73 -4.01 -7.22 11.44
CA VAL A 73 -5.03 -6.72 10.51
C VAL A 73 -6.40 -7.34 10.80
N SER A 74 -6.44 -8.56 11.33
CA SER A 74 -7.70 -9.24 11.62
C SER A 74 -8.52 -8.56 12.71
N SER A 75 -7.89 -7.75 13.57
CA SER A 75 -8.58 -7.05 14.65
C SER A 75 -9.33 -5.80 14.21
N TYR A 76 -9.19 -5.39 12.95
CA TYR A 76 -9.80 -4.17 12.44
C TYR A 76 -11.05 -4.47 11.62
N ASP A 77 -12.08 -3.64 11.78
CA ASP A 77 -13.34 -3.77 11.04
C ASP A 77 -13.32 -2.98 9.73
N GLU A 78 -12.55 -1.89 9.69
CA GLU A 78 -12.43 -1.03 8.52
C GLU A 78 -10.95 -0.78 8.22
N ILE A 79 -10.60 -0.87 6.94
CA ILE A 79 -9.25 -0.60 6.47
C ILE A 79 -9.32 0.47 5.40
N ILE A 80 -8.62 1.58 5.63
CA ILE A 80 -8.43 2.62 4.63
C ILE A 80 -7.09 2.33 3.97
N LEU A 81 -7.13 1.98 2.68
CA LEU A 81 -5.95 1.53 1.93
C LEU A 81 -5.49 2.64 0.99
N GLY A 82 -4.27 3.10 1.19
CA GLY A 82 -3.68 4.19 0.41
C GLY A 82 -2.51 3.73 -0.45
N PHE A 83 -2.43 4.27 -1.67
CA PHE A 83 -1.35 3.93 -2.60
C PHE A 83 -1.20 5.01 -3.66
N PRO A 84 0.01 5.13 -4.26
CA PRO A 84 0.18 5.97 -5.44
C PRO A 84 -0.41 5.29 -6.68
N ILE A 85 -0.85 6.07 -7.64
CA ILE A 85 -1.30 5.51 -8.92
C ILE A 85 -0.10 5.35 -9.85
N TRP A 86 0.17 4.10 -10.26
CA TRP A 86 1.19 3.76 -11.25
C TRP A 86 0.51 3.26 -12.51
N TRP A 87 0.74 3.94 -13.63
CA TRP A 87 0.13 3.56 -14.93
C TRP A 87 -1.38 3.36 -14.79
N TYR A 88 -2.05 4.30 -14.09
CA TYR A 88 -3.52 4.34 -13.90
C TYR A 88 -4.09 3.23 -13.03
N VAL A 89 -3.24 2.42 -12.38
CA VAL A 89 -3.69 1.34 -11.49
C VAL A 89 -2.86 1.31 -10.21
N ALA A 90 -3.30 0.53 -9.23
CA ALA A 90 -2.55 0.35 -8.00
C ALA A 90 -1.27 -0.46 -8.26
N PRO A 91 -0.16 -0.16 -7.55
CA PRO A 91 1.03 -1.00 -7.63
C PRO A 91 0.76 -2.44 -7.20
N THR A 92 1.48 -3.40 -7.79
CA THR A 92 1.25 -4.82 -7.49
C THR A 92 1.55 -5.20 -6.05
N ILE A 93 2.39 -4.41 -5.34
CA ILE A 93 2.62 -4.63 -3.90
C ILE A 93 1.34 -4.49 -3.08
N VAL A 94 0.39 -3.68 -3.53
CA VAL A 94 -0.93 -3.55 -2.90
C VAL A 94 -1.69 -4.88 -3.02
N ASN A 95 -1.59 -5.54 -4.16
CA ASN A 95 -2.19 -6.86 -4.34
C ASN A 95 -1.57 -7.89 -3.41
N THR A 96 -0.24 -7.81 -3.17
CA THR A 96 0.42 -8.66 -2.19
C THR A 96 -0.21 -8.50 -0.81
N PHE A 97 -0.44 -7.26 -0.38
CA PHE A 97 -1.08 -6.99 0.90
C PHE A 97 -2.49 -7.56 0.98
N LEU A 98 -3.29 -7.34 -0.07
CA LEU A 98 -4.68 -7.80 -0.11
C LEU A 98 -4.79 -9.33 -0.08
N GLU A 99 -3.82 -10.02 -0.68
CA GLU A 99 -3.82 -11.48 -0.72
C GLU A 99 -3.22 -12.11 0.55
N LYS A 100 -2.39 -11.36 1.28
CA LYS A 100 -1.74 -11.87 2.49
C LYS A 100 -2.72 -12.03 3.66
N TYR A 101 -3.75 -11.18 3.73
CA TYR A 101 -4.67 -11.13 4.85
C TYR A 101 -6.08 -11.51 4.44
N ASP A 102 -6.81 -12.14 5.35
CA ASP A 102 -8.24 -12.40 5.15
C ASP A 102 -9.01 -11.13 5.51
N LEU A 103 -9.55 -10.48 4.48
CA LEU A 103 -10.28 -9.23 4.61
C LEU A 103 -11.80 -9.42 4.53
N SER A 104 -12.27 -10.66 4.61
CA SER A 104 -13.70 -10.97 4.55
C SER A 104 -14.47 -10.25 5.66
N GLY A 105 -15.61 -9.67 5.31
CA GLY A 105 -16.46 -8.97 6.27
C GLY A 105 -15.97 -7.60 6.69
N LYS A 106 -14.83 -7.12 6.16
CA LYS A 106 -14.29 -5.81 6.49
C LYS A 106 -14.69 -4.77 5.46
N LYS A 107 -14.88 -3.53 5.93
CA LYS A 107 -15.08 -2.40 5.03
C LYS A 107 -13.73 -1.91 4.53
N ILE A 108 -13.56 -1.82 3.22
CA ILE A 108 -12.33 -1.34 2.60
C ILE A 108 -12.63 -0.02 1.90
N VAL A 109 -11.89 1.02 2.27
CA VAL A 109 -11.98 2.34 1.63
C VAL A 109 -10.64 2.60 0.97
N LEU A 110 -10.66 2.99 -0.30
CA LEU A 110 -9.44 3.24 -1.06
C LEU A 110 -9.20 4.74 -1.21
N PHE A 111 -7.93 5.15 -1.09
CA PHE A 111 -7.53 6.48 -1.53
C PHE A 111 -6.24 6.37 -2.34
N ALA A 112 -6.11 7.23 -3.35
CA ALA A 112 -4.97 7.21 -4.25
C ALA A 112 -4.33 8.59 -4.32
N THR A 113 -3.01 8.61 -4.50
CA THR A 113 -2.26 9.86 -4.70
C THR A 113 -1.61 9.86 -6.09
N SER A 114 -1.42 11.02 -6.64
CA SER A 114 -0.77 11.17 -7.96
C SER A 114 0.73 11.44 -7.83
#